data_5f6b3eacac65b7dbd529bfb9148912f6
#
_entry.id   5f6b3eacac65b7dbd529bfb9148912f6
#
_cell.length_a   1.000
_cell.length_b   1.000
_cell.length_c   1.000
_cell.angle_alpha   90.00
_cell.angle_beta   90.00
_cell.angle_gamma   90.00
#
_symmetry.space_group_name_H-M   'P 1'
#
loop_
_entity.id
_entity.type
_entity.pdbx_description
1 polymer ?
#
loop_
_entity_poly.entity_id
_entity_poly.type
_entity_poly.pdbx_seq_one_letter_code
_entity_poly.pdbx_strand_id
1 'polypeptide(L)'
;MIRSMATAVNTMNQLQSQIDIIGNNLANSSTHGYKSGAANFQELLYQQFNNDKGDTAPRQSPAGIRYGVGAMLGSVQMNTTVGTLQTTGRELDFALTTPKQYFNLIRPTENGEQTVYTRQGSFFVTPVEGGNLMLVNGDGLAIANSAGEPIVFAENVQNYTLLPEGVLQVTDKDETIRQYQLGITKFERPNLMNRLSATLFSLPDNMDELGVNPEDILTELIGENRSQIRMENGQLEASNVNLQKEMTDLISVQRSYQFNARTVTLADQMLGLINNIR
;
A
#
# COMPACT_ATOMS: atom_id res chain seq x y z
N MET A 1 -1.87 -28.74 26.76
CA MET A 1 -2.06 -27.40 27.31
C MET A 1 -0.99 -26.44 26.87
N ILE A 2 0.32 -26.67 27.10
CA ILE A 2 1.40 -25.75 26.66
C ILE A 2 1.35 -25.48 25.15
N ARG A 3 1.05 -26.46 24.31
CA ARG A 3 0.94 -26.30 22.86
C ARG A 3 -0.25 -25.46 22.44
N SER A 4 -1.42 -25.66 23.07
CA SER A 4 -2.60 -24.83 22.78
C SER A 4 -2.39 -23.38 23.20
N MET A 5 -1.66 -23.13 24.29
CA MET A 5 -1.17 -21.79 24.65
C MET A 5 -0.27 -21.19 23.56
N ALA A 6 0.74 -21.95 23.12
CA ALA A 6 1.66 -21.47 22.08
C ALA A 6 0.92 -21.14 20.77
N THR A 7 -0.02 -21.98 20.35
CA THR A 7 -0.86 -21.72 19.16
C THR A 7 -1.73 -20.49 19.37
N ALA A 8 -2.35 -20.32 20.55
CA ALA A 8 -3.17 -19.16 20.86
C ALA A 8 -2.34 -17.86 20.84
N VAL A 9 -1.14 -17.87 21.44
CA VAL A 9 -0.22 -16.71 21.42
C VAL A 9 0.20 -16.37 20.00
N ASN A 10 0.57 -17.37 19.19
CA ASN A 10 0.91 -17.13 17.78
C ASN A 10 -0.28 -16.52 17.02
N THR A 11 -1.48 -17.07 17.19
CA THR A 11 -2.69 -16.50 16.57
C THR A 11 -2.96 -15.07 17.05
N MET A 12 -2.75 -14.77 18.34
CA MET A 12 -2.90 -13.40 18.86
C MET A 12 -1.95 -12.42 18.20
N ASN A 13 -0.69 -12.78 17.97
CA ASN A 13 0.28 -11.96 17.27
C ASN A 13 -0.17 -11.67 15.82
N GLN A 14 -0.74 -12.68 15.14
CA GLN A 14 -1.25 -12.48 13.78
C GLN A 14 -2.51 -11.59 13.76
N LEU A 15 -3.42 -11.77 14.74
CA LEU A 15 -4.59 -10.91 14.90
C LEU A 15 -4.19 -9.47 15.24
N GLN A 16 -3.12 -9.26 16.02
CA GLN A 16 -2.59 -7.92 16.27
C GLN A 16 -2.11 -7.26 14.97
N SER A 17 -1.33 -7.97 14.17
CA SER A 17 -0.90 -7.46 12.86
C SER A 17 -2.09 -7.12 11.94
N GLN A 18 -3.18 -7.89 12.00
CA GLN A 18 -4.41 -7.58 11.27
C GLN A 18 -5.09 -6.32 11.81
N ILE A 19 -5.16 -6.14 13.12
CA ILE A 19 -5.69 -4.92 13.74
C ILE A 19 -4.90 -3.70 13.28
N ASP A 20 -3.57 -3.81 13.21
CA ASP A 20 -2.69 -2.72 12.78
C ASP A 20 -2.95 -2.34 11.32
N ILE A 21 -3.17 -3.32 10.42
CA ILE A 21 -3.51 -3.06 9.01
C ILE A 21 -4.89 -2.39 8.91
N ILE A 22 -5.90 -2.89 9.61
CA ILE A 22 -7.25 -2.30 9.64
C ILE A 22 -7.19 -0.89 10.23
N GLY A 23 -6.41 -0.68 11.30
CA GLY A 23 -6.18 0.63 11.91
C GLY A 23 -5.56 1.62 10.95
N ASN A 24 -4.57 1.20 10.17
CA ASN A 24 -3.98 2.02 9.11
C ASN A 24 -5.00 2.37 8.01
N ASN A 25 -5.80 1.40 7.56
CA ASN A 25 -6.86 1.67 6.59
C ASN A 25 -7.87 2.67 7.12
N LEU A 26 -8.31 2.50 8.38
CA LEU A 26 -9.27 3.37 9.03
C LEU A 26 -8.74 4.80 9.20
N ALA A 27 -7.51 4.95 9.69
CA ALA A 27 -6.85 6.25 9.86
C ALA A 27 -6.71 7.01 8.55
N ASN A 28 -6.52 6.30 7.42
CA ASN A 28 -6.33 6.89 6.10
C ASN A 28 -7.58 6.81 5.21
N SER A 29 -8.76 6.60 5.80
CA SER A 29 -10.03 6.53 5.05
C SER A 29 -10.42 7.85 4.37
N SER A 30 -9.94 8.99 4.89
CA SER A 30 -10.14 10.34 4.32
C SER A 30 -8.91 10.87 3.58
N THR A 31 -7.81 10.12 3.51
CA THR A 31 -6.59 10.54 2.82
C THR A 31 -6.72 10.33 1.33
N HIS A 32 -6.62 11.39 0.53
CA HIS A 32 -6.69 11.30 -0.94
C HIS A 32 -5.54 10.46 -1.50
N GLY A 33 -5.87 9.60 -2.47
CA GLY A 33 -4.89 8.71 -3.12
C GLY A 33 -4.41 7.54 -2.26
N TYR A 34 -4.94 7.36 -1.04
CA TYR A 34 -4.61 6.21 -0.21
C TYR A 34 -5.15 4.90 -0.81
N LYS A 35 -4.33 3.87 -0.76
CA LYS A 35 -4.68 2.51 -1.18
C LYS A 35 -4.70 1.56 0.02
N SER A 36 -5.85 0.94 0.24
CA SER A 36 -6.05 0.01 1.35
C SER A 36 -5.14 -1.21 1.23
N GLY A 37 -4.62 -1.67 2.36
CA GLY A 37 -3.93 -2.95 2.48
C GLY A 37 -4.89 -4.04 2.93
N ALA A 38 -4.81 -5.22 2.35
CA ALA A 38 -5.53 -6.40 2.76
C ALA A 38 -4.56 -7.47 3.28
N ALA A 39 -4.83 -8.00 4.46
CA ALA A 39 -4.05 -9.09 5.05
C ALA A 39 -4.52 -10.43 4.48
N ASN A 40 -3.58 -11.22 3.94
CA ASN A 40 -3.83 -12.60 3.57
C ASN A 40 -3.21 -13.53 4.61
N PHE A 41 -4.04 -14.40 5.19
CA PHE A 41 -3.59 -15.41 6.13
C PHE A 41 -3.31 -16.73 5.42
N GLN A 42 -2.25 -17.37 5.84
CA GLN A 42 -1.88 -18.71 5.41
C GLN A 42 -1.80 -19.62 6.62
N GLU A 43 -2.24 -20.85 6.44
CA GLU A 43 -2.08 -21.88 7.47
C GLU A 43 -0.60 -22.31 7.55
N LEU A 44 -0.06 -22.35 8.76
CA LEU A 44 1.25 -22.94 8.98
C LEU A 44 1.17 -24.46 8.76
N LEU A 45 2.30 -25.06 8.36
CA LEU A 45 2.40 -26.50 8.17
C LEU A 45 1.89 -27.25 9.40
N TYR A 46 1.03 -28.25 9.18
CA TYR A 46 0.59 -29.13 10.24
C TYR A 46 1.68 -30.16 10.58
N GLN A 47 1.78 -30.48 11.85
CA GLN A 47 2.61 -31.59 12.30
C GLN A 47 1.80 -32.91 12.25
N GLN A 48 2.37 -33.94 11.64
CA GLN A 48 1.79 -35.24 11.57
C GLN A 48 2.66 -36.22 12.37
N PHE A 49 2.05 -36.90 13.34
CA PHE A 49 2.68 -38.00 14.05
C PHE A 49 2.12 -39.32 13.56
N ASN A 50 2.95 -40.11 12.91
CA ASN A 50 2.65 -41.48 12.52
C ASN A 50 3.18 -42.38 13.63
N ASN A 51 2.31 -42.76 14.58
CA ASN A 51 2.73 -43.61 15.70
C ASN A 51 2.55 -45.11 15.45
N ASP A 52 1.96 -45.49 14.31
CA ASP A 52 1.60 -46.87 14.01
C ASP A 52 2.45 -47.41 12.86
N LYS A 53 3.64 -47.91 13.20
CA LYS A 53 4.46 -48.67 12.25
C LYS A 53 3.89 -50.07 11.95
N GLY A 54 2.86 -50.52 12.68
CA GLY A 54 2.26 -51.85 12.56
C GLY A 54 0.80 -51.89 12.11
N ASP A 55 0.15 -50.73 11.89
CA ASP A 55 -1.26 -50.72 11.50
C ASP A 55 -1.42 -50.80 9.96
N THR A 56 -1.74 -52.01 9.51
CA THR A 56 -2.02 -52.36 8.11
C THR A 56 -3.51 -52.37 7.77
N ALA A 57 -4.39 -51.93 8.67
CA ALA A 57 -5.83 -51.94 8.44
C ALA A 57 -6.20 -50.92 7.33
N PRO A 58 -7.11 -51.27 6.38
CA PRO A 58 -7.59 -50.36 5.38
C PRO A 58 -8.39 -49.22 6.03
N ARG A 59 -7.85 -48.01 6.03
CA ARG A 59 -8.49 -46.81 6.58
C ARG A 59 -8.97 -45.91 5.48
N GLN A 60 -10.14 -45.30 5.65
CA GLN A 60 -10.63 -44.21 4.81
C GLN A 60 -10.05 -42.80 5.21
N SER A 61 -9.44 -42.71 6.40
CA SER A 61 -8.79 -41.52 6.92
C SER A 61 -7.27 -41.62 6.85
N PRO A 62 -6.52 -40.53 6.65
CA PRO A 62 -5.06 -40.56 6.69
C PRO A 62 -4.54 -41.13 8.04
N ALA A 63 -3.49 -41.94 8.00
CA ALA A 63 -2.85 -42.43 9.19
C ALA A 63 -2.19 -41.33 10.00
N GLY A 64 -2.21 -41.43 11.33
CA GLY A 64 -1.57 -40.49 12.23
C GLY A 64 -2.46 -39.36 12.75
N ILE A 65 -1.96 -38.66 13.76
CA ILE A 65 -2.61 -37.50 14.35
C ILE A 65 -2.03 -36.23 13.67
N ARG A 66 -2.90 -35.46 13.04
CA ARG A 66 -2.54 -34.19 12.45
C ARG A 66 -3.02 -33.06 13.36
N TYR A 67 -2.16 -32.11 13.65
CA TYR A 67 -2.58 -30.89 14.33
C TYR A 67 -1.93 -29.67 13.70
N GLY A 68 -2.72 -28.59 13.56
CA GLY A 68 -2.25 -27.31 13.04
C GLY A 68 -1.38 -26.61 14.07
N VAL A 69 -0.38 -25.88 13.60
CA VAL A 69 0.55 -25.09 14.42
C VAL A 69 0.08 -23.63 14.54
N GLY A 70 -0.95 -23.26 13.81
CA GLY A 70 -1.53 -21.90 13.79
C GLY A 70 -1.57 -21.29 12.41
N ALA A 71 -1.97 -20.04 12.34
CA ALA A 71 -1.99 -19.23 11.13
C ALA A 71 -0.79 -18.26 11.10
N MET A 72 -0.38 -17.85 9.91
CA MET A 72 0.64 -16.84 9.68
C MET A 72 0.10 -15.79 8.73
N LEU A 73 0.44 -14.52 8.97
CA LEU A 73 0.24 -13.47 7.99
C LEU A 73 1.18 -13.73 6.80
N GLY A 74 0.63 -14.11 5.66
CA GLY A 74 1.42 -14.45 4.47
C GLY A 74 1.97 -13.21 3.78
N SER A 75 1.07 -12.31 3.38
CA SER A 75 1.44 -11.05 2.72
C SER A 75 0.36 -10.01 2.90
N VAL A 76 0.76 -8.74 2.92
CA VAL A 76 -0.16 -7.61 2.82
C VAL A 76 -0.26 -7.23 1.35
N GLN A 77 -1.43 -7.37 0.76
CA GLN A 77 -1.68 -6.98 -0.63
C GLN A 77 -2.28 -5.58 -0.68
N MET A 78 -1.75 -4.75 -1.58
CA MET A 78 -2.30 -3.43 -1.85
C MET A 78 -3.50 -3.54 -2.80
N ASN A 79 -4.64 -2.97 -2.41
CA ASN A 79 -5.80 -2.86 -3.28
C ASN A 79 -5.60 -1.70 -4.26
N THR A 80 -5.38 -2.00 -5.52
CA THR A 80 -5.11 -1.02 -6.58
C THR A 80 -6.36 -0.47 -7.27
N THR A 81 -7.56 -0.85 -6.82
CA THR A 81 -8.81 -0.30 -7.38
C THR A 81 -8.87 1.21 -7.22
N VAL A 82 -9.42 1.89 -8.21
CA VAL A 82 -9.61 3.34 -8.16
C VAL A 82 -10.70 3.68 -7.14
N GLY A 83 -10.42 4.66 -6.28
CA GLY A 83 -11.38 5.22 -5.34
C GLY A 83 -12.41 6.11 -6.04
N THR A 84 -13.38 6.62 -5.31
CA THR A 84 -14.34 7.59 -5.84
C THR A 84 -13.63 8.91 -6.16
N LEU A 85 -13.99 9.53 -7.29
CA LEU A 85 -13.45 10.84 -7.65
C LEU A 85 -14.29 11.93 -6.96
N GLN A 86 -13.62 12.90 -6.38
CA GLN A 86 -14.22 14.05 -5.70
C GLN A 86 -13.80 15.32 -6.43
N THR A 87 -14.79 16.10 -6.88
CA THR A 87 -14.56 17.39 -7.53
C THR A 87 -14.14 18.42 -6.50
N THR A 88 -12.97 19.04 -6.70
CA THR A 88 -12.44 20.10 -5.85
C THR A 88 -12.49 21.47 -6.53
N GLY A 89 -12.53 21.50 -7.86
CA GLY A 89 -12.51 22.71 -8.66
C GLY A 89 -11.17 23.44 -8.66
N ARG A 90 -10.09 22.85 -8.09
CA ARG A 90 -8.75 23.42 -8.06
C ARG A 90 -7.97 22.95 -9.29
N GLU A 91 -7.35 23.88 -10.03
CA GLU A 91 -6.67 23.59 -11.31
C GLU A 91 -5.47 22.64 -11.17
N LEU A 92 -4.83 22.60 -10.01
CA LEU A 92 -3.67 21.76 -9.73
C LEU A 92 -4.02 20.45 -8.99
N ASP A 93 -5.31 20.11 -8.92
CA ASP A 93 -5.77 18.82 -8.42
C ASP A 93 -6.03 17.89 -9.60
N PHE A 94 -5.31 16.76 -9.63
CA PHE A 94 -5.37 15.78 -10.70
C PHE A 94 -5.75 14.42 -10.17
N ALA A 95 -6.68 13.76 -10.84
CA ALA A 95 -7.05 12.38 -10.53
C ALA A 95 -6.67 11.45 -11.69
N LEU A 96 -5.97 10.36 -11.38
CA LEU A 96 -5.70 9.28 -12.32
C LEU A 96 -6.90 8.31 -12.33
N THR A 97 -7.55 8.14 -13.47
CA THR A 97 -8.73 7.26 -13.60
C THR A 97 -8.37 5.81 -13.90
N THR A 98 -7.14 5.57 -14.36
CA THR A 98 -6.63 4.22 -14.63
C THR A 98 -6.02 3.61 -13.36
N PRO A 99 -6.35 2.35 -13.00
CA PRO A 99 -5.71 1.68 -11.87
C PRO A 99 -4.21 1.45 -12.10
N LYS A 100 -3.47 1.29 -11.01
CA LYS A 100 -2.03 1.01 -11.01
C LYS A 100 -1.12 2.10 -11.61
N GLN A 101 -1.63 3.28 -11.97
CA GLN A 101 -0.82 4.41 -12.38
C GLN A 101 -0.51 5.32 -11.18
N TYR A 102 0.69 5.89 -11.15
CA TYR A 102 1.18 6.75 -10.06
C TYR A 102 1.99 7.91 -10.63
N PHE A 103 1.95 9.04 -9.94
CA PHE A 103 2.81 10.20 -10.23
C PHE A 103 4.21 9.94 -9.71
N ASN A 104 5.21 10.36 -10.49
CA ASN A 104 6.61 10.31 -10.10
C ASN A 104 6.98 11.58 -9.33
N LEU A 105 7.57 11.41 -8.16
CA LEU A 105 8.10 12.49 -7.34
C LEU A 105 9.60 12.29 -7.12
N ILE A 106 10.31 13.37 -6.89
CA ILE A 106 11.73 13.37 -6.56
C ILE A 106 11.87 13.64 -5.08
N ARG A 107 12.48 12.69 -4.39
CA ARG A 107 12.83 12.81 -2.98
C ARG A 107 14.32 13.01 -2.85
N PRO A 108 14.80 14.13 -2.27
CA PRO A 108 16.20 14.28 -1.93
C PRO A 108 16.57 13.30 -0.80
N THR A 109 17.65 12.57 -0.99
CA THR A 109 18.19 11.63 -0.01
C THR A 109 19.69 11.93 0.18
N GLU A 110 20.29 11.54 1.30
CA GLU A 110 21.73 11.73 1.57
C GLU A 110 22.63 11.16 0.47
N ASN A 111 22.19 10.15 -0.26
CA ASN A 111 22.91 9.48 -1.35
C ASN A 111 22.55 9.99 -2.75
N GLY A 112 21.76 11.08 -2.85
CA GLY A 112 21.28 11.64 -4.13
C GLY A 112 19.77 11.76 -4.19
N GLU A 113 19.23 11.81 -5.40
CA GLU A 113 17.79 11.91 -5.66
C GLU A 113 17.21 10.50 -5.85
N GLN A 114 16.12 10.21 -5.14
CA GLN A 114 15.36 8.96 -5.27
C GLN A 114 13.98 9.26 -5.86
N THR A 115 13.60 8.52 -6.89
CA THR A 115 12.24 8.57 -7.41
C THR A 115 11.30 7.83 -6.47
N VAL A 116 10.25 8.51 -6.03
CA VAL A 116 9.16 7.95 -5.24
C VAL A 116 7.84 8.16 -5.97
N TYR A 117 6.87 7.35 -5.67
CA TYR A 117 5.62 7.27 -6.42
C TYR A 117 4.45 7.60 -5.51
N THR A 118 3.49 8.37 -6.03
CA THR A 118 2.26 8.70 -5.29
C THR A 118 1.02 8.59 -6.15
N ARG A 119 -0.10 8.30 -5.50
CA ARG A 119 -1.41 8.38 -6.11
C ARG A 119 -2.13 9.68 -5.74
N GLN A 120 -1.62 10.41 -4.76
CA GLN A 120 -2.17 11.70 -4.35
C GLN A 120 -1.90 12.75 -5.42
N GLY A 121 -2.95 13.34 -5.96
CA GLY A 121 -2.88 14.33 -7.04
C GLY A 121 -3.10 15.75 -6.59
N SER A 122 -3.01 16.06 -5.29
CA SER A 122 -3.09 17.43 -4.79
C SER A 122 -1.72 18.09 -4.87
N PHE A 123 -1.54 18.99 -5.83
CA PHE A 123 -0.26 19.65 -6.06
C PHE A 123 -0.31 21.14 -5.71
N PHE A 124 0.87 21.68 -5.41
CA PHE A 124 1.09 23.04 -5.00
C PHE A 124 2.27 23.63 -5.77
N VAL A 125 2.35 24.92 -5.81
CA VAL A 125 3.50 25.63 -6.36
C VAL A 125 4.29 26.28 -5.25
N THR A 126 5.60 26.10 -5.26
CA THR A 126 6.52 26.67 -4.28
C THR A 126 7.58 27.50 -5.02
N PRO A 127 7.87 28.74 -4.58
CA PRO A 127 8.93 29.53 -5.18
C PRO A 127 10.30 28.90 -4.91
N VAL A 128 11.15 28.89 -5.94
CA VAL A 128 12.52 28.40 -5.90
C VAL A 128 13.48 29.56 -6.25
N GLU A 129 14.75 29.39 -5.95
CA GLU A 129 15.78 30.36 -6.28
C GLU A 129 15.75 30.74 -7.78
N GLY A 130 15.87 32.04 -8.08
CA GLY A 130 15.86 32.55 -9.44
C GLY A 130 14.49 33.03 -9.95
N GLY A 131 13.46 33.16 -9.08
CA GLY A 131 12.13 33.66 -9.49
C GLY A 131 11.33 32.63 -10.28
N ASN A 132 11.58 31.35 -10.06
CA ASN A 132 10.84 30.27 -10.67
C ASN A 132 9.90 29.62 -9.65
N LEU A 133 8.86 28.96 -10.14
CA LEU A 133 7.92 28.15 -9.34
C LEU A 133 8.16 26.67 -9.62
N MET A 134 8.22 25.85 -8.59
CA MET A 134 8.34 24.40 -8.69
C MET A 134 7.03 23.75 -8.28
N LEU A 135 6.61 22.73 -9.03
CA LEU A 135 5.43 21.95 -8.72
C LEU A 135 5.78 20.88 -7.67
N VAL A 136 5.11 20.93 -6.51
CA VAL A 136 5.37 20.04 -5.37
C VAL A 136 4.08 19.39 -4.87
N ASN A 137 4.23 18.29 -4.15
CA ASN A 137 3.11 17.70 -3.40
C ASN A 137 2.92 18.36 -2.02
N GLY A 138 1.96 17.89 -1.22
CA GLY A 138 1.71 18.39 0.14
C GLY A 138 2.88 18.21 1.12
N ASP A 139 3.81 17.30 0.84
CA ASP A 139 5.01 17.04 1.64
C ASP A 139 6.22 17.85 1.16
N GLY A 140 6.06 18.70 0.14
CA GLY A 140 7.15 19.52 -0.44
C GLY A 140 8.05 18.76 -1.42
N LEU A 141 7.70 17.54 -1.84
CA LEU A 141 8.46 16.79 -2.84
C LEU A 141 8.14 17.28 -4.25
N ALA A 142 9.17 17.48 -5.07
CA ALA A 142 9.03 17.93 -6.45
C ALA A 142 8.40 16.83 -7.32
N ILE A 143 7.54 17.24 -8.26
CA ILE A 143 6.98 16.34 -9.26
C ILE A 143 7.97 16.21 -10.39
N ALA A 144 8.27 14.97 -10.78
CA ALA A 144 9.12 14.67 -11.91
C ALA A 144 8.36 14.82 -13.24
N ASN A 145 9.08 15.28 -14.24
CA ASN A 145 8.63 15.20 -15.63
C ASN A 145 8.90 13.77 -16.20
N SER A 146 8.58 13.56 -17.47
CA SER A 146 8.85 12.29 -18.15
C SER A 146 10.35 11.95 -18.30
N ALA A 147 11.24 12.91 -18.08
CA ALA A 147 12.70 12.72 -18.12
C ALA A 147 13.30 12.50 -16.71
N GLY A 148 12.48 12.52 -15.65
CA GLY A 148 12.94 12.38 -14.26
C GLY A 148 13.41 13.69 -13.62
N GLU A 149 13.24 14.85 -14.28
CA GLU A 149 13.63 16.16 -13.76
C GLU A 149 12.45 16.86 -13.07
N PRO A 150 12.69 17.74 -12.07
CA PRO A 150 11.62 18.49 -11.42
C PRO A 150 10.94 19.46 -12.40
N ILE A 151 9.63 19.59 -12.29
CA ILE A 151 8.85 20.52 -13.10
C ILE A 151 8.97 21.92 -12.50
N VAL A 152 9.64 22.79 -13.24
CA VAL A 152 9.87 24.21 -12.87
C VAL A 152 9.35 25.12 -13.98
N PHE A 153 8.63 26.16 -13.61
CA PHE A 153 8.09 27.15 -14.53
C PHE A 153 8.29 28.58 -13.99
N ALA A 154 8.13 29.57 -14.85
CA ALA A 154 8.33 30.98 -14.49
C ALA A 154 7.23 31.49 -13.53
N GLU A 155 7.51 32.53 -12.73
CA GLU A 155 6.57 33.08 -11.75
C GLU A 155 5.30 33.71 -12.37
N ASN A 156 5.32 34.03 -13.66
CA ASN A 156 4.25 34.74 -14.36
C ASN A 156 3.09 33.88 -14.88
N VAL A 157 2.74 32.81 -14.20
CA VAL A 157 1.66 31.90 -14.62
C VAL A 157 0.28 32.53 -14.38
N GLN A 158 -0.60 32.40 -15.37
CA GLN A 158 -1.99 32.82 -15.32
C GLN A 158 -2.96 31.67 -15.15
N ASN A 159 -2.74 30.52 -15.84
CA ASN A 159 -3.67 29.42 -15.88
C ASN A 159 -2.95 28.08 -16.06
N TYR A 160 -3.53 27.02 -15.48
CA TYR A 160 -3.07 25.63 -15.63
C TYR A 160 -4.16 24.80 -16.31
N THR A 161 -3.82 24.15 -17.41
CA THR A 161 -4.76 23.29 -18.13
C THR A 161 -4.16 21.91 -18.33
N LEU A 162 -4.91 20.88 -17.98
CA LEU A 162 -4.51 19.51 -18.25
C LEU A 162 -4.95 19.07 -19.64
N LEU A 163 -4.00 18.72 -20.48
CA LEU A 163 -4.22 18.10 -21.78
C LEU A 163 -4.24 16.57 -21.65
N PRO A 164 -4.79 15.85 -22.65
CA PRO A 164 -4.70 14.39 -22.71
C PRO A 164 -3.26 13.90 -22.56
N GLU A 165 -3.10 12.61 -22.19
CA GLU A 165 -1.79 11.96 -22.04
C GLU A 165 -0.93 12.50 -20.89
N GLY A 166 -1.53 13.22 -19.92
CA GLY A 166 -0.81 13.74 -18.76
C GLY A 166 0.13 14.89 -19.06
N VAL A 167 -0.24 15.75 -20.00
CA VAL A 167 0.50 16.97 -20.33
C VAL A 167 -0.12 18.14 -19.60
N LEU A 168 0.67 18.80 -18.75
CA LEU A 168 0.30 20.03 -18.08
C LEU A 168 0.67 21.23 -18.98
N GLN A 169 -0.33 21.93 -19.44
CA GLN A 169 -0.15 23.18 -20.17
C GLN A 169 -0.23 24.34 -19.18
N VAL A 170 0.80 25.17 -19.20
CA VAL A 170 0.94 26.38 -18.39
C VAL A 170 0.87 27.56 -19.30
N THR A 171 -0.05 28.46 -19.03
CA THR A 171 -0.17 29.75 -19.81
C THR A 171 0.35 30.87 -18.95
N ASP A 172 1.38 31.54 -19.42
CA ASP A 172 1.96 32.71 -18.77
C ASP A 172 1.09 33.97 -19.04
N LYS A 173 1.27 35.03 -18.25
CA LYS A 173 0.58 36.31 -18.45
C LYS A 173 0.87 36.96 -19.82
N ASP A 174 2.00 36.60 -20.42
CA ASP A 174 2.41 37.06 -21.76
C ASP A 174 1.81 36.19 -22.87
N GLU A 175 0.77 35.39 -22.58
CA GLU A 175 0.13 34.44 -23.50
C GLU A 175 1.07 33.35 -24.05
N THR A 176 2.27 33.21 -23.46
CA THR A 176 3.20 32.14 -23.83
C THR A 176 2.71 30.82 -23.26
N ILE A 177 2.53 29.83 -24.13
CA ILE A 177 2.09 28.50 -23.77
C ILE A 177 3.31 27.57 -23.62
N ARG A 178 3.46 26.96 -22.47
CA ARG A 178 4.49 25.95 -22.21
C ARG A 178 3.81 24.62 -21.82
N GLN A 179 4.38 23.53 -22.28
CA GLN A 179 3.85 22.19 -22.02
C GLN A 179 4.88 21.36 -21.26
N TYR A 180 4.44 20.76 -20.16
CA TYR A 180 5.24 19.90 -19.31
C TYR A 180 4.60 18.51 -19.26
N GLN A 181 5.36 17.48 -19.57
CA GLN A 181 4.88 16.11 -19.48
C GLN A 181 5.05 15.62 -18.05
N LEU A 182 3.96 15.32 -17.36
CA LEU A 182 4.01 14.72 -16.04
C LEU A 182 4.62 13.32 -16.10
N GLY A 183 5.54 13.02 -15.18
CA GLY A 183 6.09 11.69 -15.01
C GLY A 183 5.03 10.77 -14.37
N ILE A 184 4.62 9.77 -15.11
CA ILE A 184 3.63 8.79 -14.67
C ILE A 184 4.15 7.39 -14.92
N THR A 185 4.06 6.54 -13.90
CA THR A 185 4.53 5.17 -13.93
C THR A 185 3.39 4.21 -13.60
N LYS A 186 3.33 3.08 -14.29
CA LYS A 186 2.38 2.01 -14.06
C LYS A 186 3.05 0.88 -13.27
N PHE A 187 2.47 0.48 -12.14
CA PHE A 187 2.93 -0.66 -11.36
C PHE A 187 2.39 -1.96 -11.94
N GLU A 188 3.26 -2.81 -12.44
CA GLU A 188 2.88 -4.15 -12.87
C GLU A 188 2.74 -5.09 -11.66
N ARG A 189 3.67 -5.01 -10.72
CA ARG A 189 3.71 -5.80 -9.48
C ARG A 189 3.67 -4.90 -8.23
N PRO A 190 2.51 -4.31 -7.88
CA PRO A 190 2.40 -3.34 -6.78
C PRO A 190 2.78 -3.93 -5.40
N ASN A 191 2.68 -5.26 -5.24
CA ASN A 191 3.01 -5.93 -3.98
C ASN A 191 4.51 -5.95 -3.65
N LEU A 192 5.38 -5.69 -4.64
CA LEU A 192 6.83 -5.61 -4.44
C LEU A 192 7.31 -4.21 -4.06
N MET A 193 6.43 -3.20 -4.16
CA MET A 193 6.76 -1.82 -3.80
C MET A 193 6.84 -1.65 -2.28
N ASN A 194 7.86 -0.93 -1.82
CA ASN A 194 7.97 -0.52 -0.43
C ASN A 194 7.05 0.68 -0.18
N ARG A 195 6.23 0.61 0.88
CA ARG A 195 5.43 1.74 1.33
C ARG A 195 6.26 2.59 2.29
N LEU A 196 6.59 3.83 1.89
CA LEU A 196 7.33 4.78 2.72
C LEU A 196 6.39 5.58 3.65
N SER A 197 5.21 5.94 3.14
CA SER A 197 4.18 6.64 3.93
C SER A 197 2.78 6.17 3.51
N ALA A 198 1.74 6.85 4.00
CA ALA A 198 0.36 6.55 3.62
C ALA A 198 0.12 6.58 2.10
N THR A 199 0.78 7.51 1.40
CA THR A 199 0.57 7.76 -0.03
C THR A 199 1.82 7.62 -0.89
N LEU A 200 3.02 7.43 -0.27
CA LEU A 200 4.30 7.34 -0.97
C LEU A 200 4.80 5.90 -1.05
N PHE A 201 5.28 5.55 -2.22
CA PHE A 201 5.85 4.23 -2.52
C PHE A 201 7.24 4.39 -3.14
N SER A 202 8.13 3.44 -2.89
CA SER A 202 9.44 3.35 -3.53
C SER A 202 9.69 1.96 -4.10
N LEU A 203 10.66 1.85 -4.96
CA LEU A 203 11.23 0.55 -5.34
C LEU A 203 11.91 -0.07 -4.10
N PRO A 204 11.92 -1.39 -3.99
CA PRO A 204 12.68 -2.08 -2.96
C PRO A 204 14.18 -1.87 -3.15
N ASP A 205 14.91 -1.68 -2.04
CA ASP A 205 16.36 -1.45 -2.08
C ASP A 205 17.16 -2.74 -2.39
N ASN A 206 16.55 -3.91 -2.21
CA ASN A 206 17.17 -5.23 -2.38
C ASN A 206 16.75 -5.97 -3.66
N MET A 207 16.59 -5.26 -4.77
CA MET A 207 16.15 -5.83 -6.05
C MET A 207 17.09 -6.95 -6.56
N ASP A 208 18.39 -6.78 -6.35
CA ASP A 208 19.40 -7.78 -6.74
C ASP A 208 19.22 -9.11 -6.00
N GLU A 209 18.87 -9.06 -4.71
CA GLU A 209 18.61 -10.25 -3.89
C GLU A 209 17.29 -10.94 -4.30
N LEU A 210 16.32 -10.16 -4.73
CA LEU A 210 15.03 -10.68 -5.21
C LEU A 210 15.10 -11.23 -6.63
N GLY A 211 16.20 -10.97 -7.36
CA GLY A 211 16.38 -11.38 -8.75
C GLY A 211 15.31 -10.79 -9.70
N VAL A 212 14.83 -9.59 -9.40
CA VAL A 212 13.77 -8.91 -10.15
C VAL A 212 14.32 -7.61 -10.72
N ASN A 213 14.12 -7.38 -12.02
CA ASN A 213 14.50 -6.13 -12.65
C ASN A 213 13.44 -5.03 -12.35
N PRO A 214 13.84 -3.75 -12.28
CA PRO A 214 12.89 -2.64 -12.12
C PRO A 214 11.76 -2.66 -13.17
N GLU A 215 12.06 -3.03 -14.40
CA GLU A 215 11.10 -3.11 -15.51
C GLU A 215 10.01 -4.18 -15.32
N ASP A 216 10.27 -5.21 -14.50
CA ASP A 216 9.28 -6.23 -14.13
C ASP A 216 8.29 -5.73 -13.06
N ILE A 217 8.67 -4.71 -12.30
CA ILE A 217 7.88 -4.15 -11.20
C ILE A 217 7.04 -2.98 -11.70
N LEU A 218 7.64 -2.12 -12.51
CA LEU A 218 7.00 -0.89 -13.00
C LEU A 218 7.33 -0.65 -14.47
N THR A 219 6.44 0.05 -15.14
CA THR A 219 6.62 0.51 -16.52
C THR A 219 6.42 2.02 -16.55
N GLU A 220 7.43 2.77 -16.96
CA GLU A 220 7.29 4.20 -17.18
C GLU A 220 6.46 4.48 -18.43
N LEU A 221 5.48 5.36 -18.30
CA LEU A 221 4.59 5.71 -19.41
C LEU A 221 5.20 6.85 -20.23
N ILE A 222 6.18 6.51 -21.07
CA ILE A 222 6.89 7.44 -21.94
C ILE A 222 6.57 7.14 -23.41
N GLY A 223 6.62 8.15 -24.28
CA GLY A 223 6.40 8.01 -25.72
C GLY A 223 5.00 7.49 -26.06
N GLU A 224 4.88 6.44 -26.82
CA GLU A 224 3.59 5.87 -27.27
C GLU A 224 2.74 5.31 -26.11
N ASN A 225 3.37 4.89 -25.02
CA ASN A 225 2.67 4.37 -23.84
C ASN A 225 1.89 5.45 -23.09
N ARG A 226 2.12 6.74 -23.35
CA ARG A 226 1.36 7.85 -22.75
C ARG A 226 -0.11 7.83 -23.12
N SER A 227 -0.48 7.27 -24.25
CA SER A 227 -1.88 7.10 -24.68
C SER A 227 -2.74 6.30 -23.68
N GLN A 228 -2.10 5.54 -22.77
CA GLN A 228 -2.76 4.81 -21.68
C GLN A 228 -3.09 5.69 -20.47
N ILE A 229 -2.52 6.90 -20.40
CA ILE A 229 -2.73 7.83 -19.29
C ILE A 229 -4.11 8.46 -19.46
N ARG A 230 -4.93 8.30 -18.41
CA ARG A 230 -6.22 9.00 -18.32
C ARG A 230 -6.27 9.72 -16.99
N MET A 231 -6.44 11.03 -17.09
CA MET A 231 -6.47 11.94 -15.95
C MET A 231 -7.64 12.91 -16.08
N GLU A 232 -8.13 13.34 -14.94
CA GLU A 232 -9.14 14.38 -14.83
C GLU A 232 -8.59 15.55 -14.01
N ASN A 233 -8.89 16.79 -14.45
CA ASN A 233 -8.51 18.02 -13.78
C ASN A 233 -9.60 18.47 -12.80
N GLY A 234 -9.19 19.16 -11.72
CA GLY A 234 -10.12 19.67 -10.70
C GLY A 234 -10.79 18.57 -9.87
N GLN A 235 -10.19 17.38 -9.83
CA GLN A 235 -10.67 16.25 -9.07
C GLN A 235 -9.53 15.59 -8.29
N LEU A 236 -9.88 14.96 -7.16
CA LEU A 236 -8.99 14.13 -6.37
C LEU A 236 -9.58 12.73 -6.20
N GLU A 237 -8.72 11.74 -6.19
CA GLU A 237 -9.12 10.38 -5.87
C GLU A 237 -9.24 10.23 -4.34
N ALA A 238 -10.44 9.86 -3.85
CA ALA A 238 -10.64 9.51 -2.45
C ALA A 238 -10.01 8.15 -2.13
N SER A 239 -9.77 7.89 -0.86
CA SER A 239 -9.35 6.58 -0.38
C SER A 239 -10.31 5.47 -0.87
N ASN A 240 -9.76 4.31 -1.25
CA ASN A 240 -10.56 3.14 -1.64
C ASN A 240 -10.95 2.26 -0.44
N VAL A 241 -10.81 2.78 0.78
CA VAL A 241 -11.18 2.11 2.03
C VAL A 241 -12.70 2.08 2.19
N ASN A 242 -13.24 0.90 2.45
CA ASN A 242 -14.64 0.75 2.84
C ASN A 242 -14.75 0.78 4.37
N LEU A 243 -15.10 1.93 4.93
CA LEU A 243 -15.18 2.17 6.37
C LEU A 243 -16.07 1.15 7.10
N GLN A 244 -17.23 0.79 6.52
CA GLN A 244 -18.17 -0.15 7.15
C GLN A 244 -17.57 -1.55 7.25
N LYS A 245 -16.88 -1.98 6.19
CA LYS A 245 -16.19 -3.26 6.16
C LYS A 245 -15.05 -3.28 7.18
N GLU A 246 -14.17 -2.28 7.15
CA GLU A 246 -13.03 -2.20 8.09
C GLU A 246 -13.47 -2.18 9.55
N MET A 247 -14.55 -1.44 9.88
CA MET A 247 -15.11 -1.43 11.24
C MET A 247 -15.67 -2.79 11.66
N THR A 248 -16.36 -3.49 10.75
CA THR A 248 -16.88 -4.83 11.02
C THR A 248 -15.77 -5.83 11.23
N ASP A 249 -14.74 -5.77 10.37
CA ASP A 249 -13.56 -6.62 10.45
C ASP A 249 -12.78 -6.35 11.75
N LEU A 250 -12.63 -5.08 12.15
CA LEU A 250 -12.00 -4.70 13.41
C LEU A 250 -12.70 -5.33 14.62
N ILE A 251 -14.03 -5.22 14.69
CA ILE A 251 -14.81 -5.81 15.79
C ILE A 251 -14.66 -7.33 15.82
N SER A 252 -14.68 -7.97 14.66
CA SER A 252 -14.52 -9.43 14.54
C SER A 252 -13.14 -9.88 15.01
N VAL A 253 -12.09 -9.19 14.57
CA VAL A 253 -10.70 -9.50 14.93
C VAL A 253 -10.46 -9.25 16.42
N GLN A 254 -10.98 -8.13 16.97
CA GLN A 254 -10.89 -7.84 18.41
C GLN A 254 -11.58 -8.91 19.25
N ARG A 255 -12.76 -9.40 18.83
CA ARG A 255 -13.44 -10.52 19.53
C ARG A 255 -12.63 -11.81 19.47
N SER A 256 -12.03 -12.11 18.31
CA SER A 256 -11.16 -13.27 18.15
C SER A 256 -9.91 -13.19 19.02
N TYR A 257 -9.31 -12.00 19.12
CA TYR A 257 -8.17 -11.72 20.00
C TYR A 257 -8.55 -11.96 21.48
N GLN A 258 -9.68 -11.40 21.93
CA GLN A 258 -10.17 -11.59 23.30
C GLN A 258 -10.47 -13.05 23.62
N PHE A 259 -11.01 -13.79 22.65
CA PHE A 259 -11.28 -15.23 22.82
C PHE A 259 -9.98 -16.02 23.01
N ASN A 260 -8.96 -15.76 22.19
CA ASN A 260 -7.64 -16.39 22.34
C ASN A 260 -6.97 -16.01 23.67
N ALA A 261 -7.09 -14.74 24.11
CA ALA A 261 -6.58 -14.30 25.41
C ALA A 261 -7.24 -15.08 26.57
N ARG A 262 -8.56 -15.29 26.52
CA ARG A 262 -9.26 -16.13 27.51
C ARG A 262 -8.79 -17.58 27.48
N THR A 263 -8.49 -18.12 26.31
CA THR A 263 -7.94 -19.49 26.19
C THR A 263 -6.60 -19.63 26.91
N VAL A 264 -5.74 -18.61 26.79
CA VAL A 264 -4.45 -18.57 27.51
C VAL A 264 -4.66 -18.51 29.02
N THR A 265 -5.57 -17.65 29.51
CA THR A 265 -5.86 -17.55 30.95
C THR A 265 -6.46 -18.83 31.54
N LEU A 266 -7.36 -19.51 30.79
CA LEU A 266 -7.90 -20.80 31.20
C LEU A 266 -6.82 -21.90 31.26
N ALA A 267 -5.90 -21.90 30.30
CA ALA A 267 -4.79 -22.84 30.30
C ALA A 267 -3.83 -22.59 31.48
N ASP A 268 -3.59 -21.35 31.83
CA ASP A 268 -2.77 -20.97 32.99
C ASP A 268 -3.43 -21.43 34.30
N GLN A 269 -4.73 -21.17 34.48
CA GLN A 269 -5.50 -21.65 35.63
C GLN A 269 -5.47 -23.17 35.76
N MET A 270 -5.62 -23.90 34.65
CA MET A 270 -5.52 -25.36 34.67
C MET A 270 -4.11 -25.84 35.05
N LEU A 271 -3.06 -25.18 34.60
CA LEU A 271 -1.68 -25.47 34.98
C LEU A 271 -1.45 -25.18 36.47
N GLY A 272 -2.01 -24.09 37.00
CA GLY A 272 -1.97 -23.75 38.42
C GLY A 272 -2.65 -24.82 39.29
N LEU A 273 -3.82 -25.32 38.86
CA LEU A 273 -4.50 -26.41 39.56
C LEU A 273 -3.68 -27.71 39.58
N ILE A 274 -3.06 -28.05 38.45
CA ILE A 274 -2.20 -29.27 38.37
C ILE A 274 -0.99 -29.13 39.30
N ASN A 275 -0.39 -27.94 39.38
CA ASN A 275 0.75 -27.69 40.23
C ASN A 275 0.40 -27.72 41.74
N ASN A 276 -0.83 -27.32 42.07
CA ASN A 276 -1.33 -27.34 43.46
C ASN A 276 -1.73 -28.75 43.96
N ILE A 277 -1.93 -29.71 43.06
CA ILE A 277 -2.27 -31.11 43.41
C ILE A 277 -1.01 -31.92 43.73
N ARG A 278 0.17 -31.42 43.44
CA ARG A 278 1.45 -32.05 43.71
C ARG A 278 2.06 -31.51 45.02
#